data_1d4a426c44aa5d0d3b18f7c9826b45cd
#
_entry.id   1d4a426c44aa5d0d3b18f7c9826b45cd
#
_cell.length_a   1.000
_cell.length_b   1.000
_cell.length_c   1.000
_cell.angle_alpha   90.00
_cell.angle_beta   90.00
_cell.angle_gamma   90.00
#
_symmetry.space_group_name_H-M   'P 1'
#
loop_
_entity.id
_entity.type
_entity.pdbx_description
1 polymer ?
#
loop_
_entity_poly.entity_id
_entity_poly.type
_entity_poly.pdbx_seq_one_letter_code
_entity_poly.pdbx_strand_id
1 'polypeptide(L)'
;TLGTSMSASERGDMQLRGRSGRQGDVGESRFIISLEDEIMTKYEIKKLIPKRHYPTAETGRPIDDKIVLREVDRIQRIAQGDTLELRKRLLKFTMIGEKHRDAVFGRRKAFLTGESDVDIWQNEFANDYSTAVQKFGEDKVNALQKRVILQVINEYWSDYLDYTSYLRDGIHLTRIGGKNPADEYNITCEEFFSGMEEQVIDTMGERLQTLLGLDNLDDFVINAPTELWTYTLYEGGEELLIKGL
;
A
#
# COMPACT_ATOMS: atom_id res chain seq x y z
N THR A 1 35.18 -9.94 0.38
CA THR A 1 33.86 -10.05 -0.27
C THR A 1 34.02 -10.05 -1.78
N LEU A 2 33.32 -10.94 -2.47
CA LEU A 2 33.32 -11.04 -3.93
C LEU A 2 31.90 -10.75 -4.44
N GLY A 3 31.75 -9.75 -5.31
CA GLY A 3 30.54 -9.49 -6.10
C GLY A 3 30.71 -10.08 -7.51
N THR A 4 29.76 -10.88 -7.95
CA THR A 4 29.80 -11.53 -9.28
C THR A 4 28.90 -10.84 -10.31
N SER A 5 28.18 -9.79 -9.88
CA SER A 5 27.36 -8.92 -10.71
C SER A 5 27.28 -7.55 -10.07
N MET A 6 26.85 -6.55 -10.85
CA MET A 6 26.61 -5.20 -10.37
C MET A 6 25.12 -5.03 -10.01
N SER A 7 24.86 -4.42 -8.86
CA SER A 7 23.49 -4.02 -8.48
C SER A 7 22.98 -2.87 -9.36
N ALA A 8 21.68 -2.78 -9.55
CA ALA A 8 21.05 -1.61 -10.18
C ALA A 8 21.19 -0.33 -9.36
N SER A 9 21.66 -0.43 -8.10
CA SER A 9 21.88 0.68 -7.19
C SER A 9 23.28 0.60 -6.59
N GLU A 10 24.03 1.70 -6.66
CA GLU A 10 25.35 1.85 -6.01
C GLU A 10 25.27 1.53 -4.50
N ARG A 11 24.15 1.87 -3.86
CA ARG A 11 23.91 1.54 -2.45
C ARG A 11 23.92 0.03 -2.20
N GLY A 12 23.40 -0.77 -3.12
CA GLY A 12 23.43 -2.25 -3.03
C GLY A 12 24.87 -2.76 -3.04
N ASP A 13 25.70 -2.25 -3.95
CA ASP A 13 27.09 -2.60 -4.04
C ASP A 13 27.89 -2.15 -2.82
N MET A 14 27.62 -0.94 -2.30
CA MET A 14 28.21 -0.45 -1.05
C MET A 14 27.83 -1.32 0.16
N GLN A 15 26.60 -1.79 0.24
CA GLN A 15 26.17 -2.73 1.29
C GLN A 15 26.91 -4.07 1.19
N LEU A 16 27.15 -4.56 -0.02
CA LEU A 16 27.94 -5.76 -0.23
C LEU A 16 29.41 -5.54 0.15
N ARG A 17 30.02 -4.42 -0.24
CA ARG A 17 31.39 -4.02 0.18
C ARG A 17 31.49 -3.93 1.69
N GLY A 18 30.50 -3.37 2.37
CA GLY A 18 30.44 -3.26 3.85
C GLY A 18 30.31 -4.59 4.59
N ARG A 19 30.24 -5.73 3.88
CA ARG A 19 30.33 -7.07 4.49
C ARG A 19 31.78 -7.48 4.79
N SER A 20 32.78 -6.74 4.29
CA SER A 20 34.21 -6.95 4.52
C SER A 20 34.77 -5.83 5.38
N GLY A 21 35.78 -6.11 6.21
CA GLY A 21 36.45 -5.10 7.05
C GLY A 21 35.59 -4.55 8.18
N ARG A 22 34.74 -5.35 8.82
CA ARG A 22 33.87 -4.92 9.92
C ARG A 22 34.68 -4.67 11.20
N GLN A 23 34.25 -3.68 11.97
CA GLN A 23 34.85 -3.33 13.30
C GLN A 23 36.34 -3.04 13.27
N GLY A 24 36.86 -2.58 12.12
CA GLY A 24 38.30 -2.26 11.99
C GLY A 24 39.15 -3.42 11.51
N ASP A 25 38.59 -4.58 11.23
CA ASP A 25 39.31 -5.70 10.64
C ASP A 25 39.79 -5.37 9.22
N VAL A 26 40.90 -5.96 8.80
CA VAL A 26 41.36 -5.87 7.42
C VAL A 26 40.42 -6.65 6.50
N GLY A 27 39.95 -6.00 5.46
CA GLY A 27 39.04 -6.64 4.51
C GLY A 27 39.26 -6.18 3.07
N GLU A 28 38.97 -7.06 2.11
CA GLU A 28 39.01 -6.77 0.69
C GLU A 28 37.66 -7.04 0.05
N SER A 29 37.27 -6.18 -0.89
CA SER A 29 36.12 -6.39 -1.74
C SER A 29 36.48 -6.25 -3.20
N ARG A 30 36.01 -7.19 -4.03
CA ARG A 30 36.24 -7.17 -5.47
C ARG A 30 34.94 -7.44 -6.20
N PHE A 31 34.70 -6.72 -7.30
CA PHE A 31 33.58 -6.96 -8.19
C PHE A 31 34.10 -7.50 -9.53
N ILE A 32 33.48 -8.55 -10.01
CA ILE A 32 33.68 -9.13 -11.35
C ILE A 32 32.37 -8.97 -12.08
N ILE A 33 32.36 -8.10 -13.10
CA ILE A 33 31.17 -7.70 -13.84
C ILE A 33 31.30 -8.22 -15.26
N SER A 34 30.26 -8.84 -15.78
CA SER A 34 30.17 -9.25 -17.17
C SER A 34 29.45 -8.20 -18.01
N LEU A 35 29.93 -7.96 -19.23
CA LEU A 35 29.17 -7.16 -20.22
C LEU A 35 27.90 -7.87 -20.72
N GLU A 36 27.68 -9.11 -20.30
CA GLU A 36 26.48 -9.91 -20.57
C GLU A 36 25.54 -9.99 -19.36
N ASP A 37 25.90 -9.33 -18.22
CA ASP A 37 24.99 -9.21 -17.09
C ASP A 37 23.67 -8.56 -17.51
N GLU A 38 22.56 -8.93 -16.84
CA GLU A 38 21.22 -8.46 -17.17
C GLU A 38 21.13 -6.94 -17.28
N ILE A 39 21.74 -6.20 -16.33
CA ILE A 39 21.76 -4.73 -16.33
C ILE A 39 22.51 -4.19 -17.55
N MET A 40 23.63 -4.80 -17.95
CA MET A 40 24.43 -4.36 -19.08
C MET A 40 23.70 -4.62 -20.40
N THR A 41 23.01 -5.76 -20.49
CA THR A 41 22.20 -6.14 -21.67
C THR A 41 20.97 -5.25 -21.80
N LYS A 42 20.26 -5.00 -20.70
CA LYS A 42 19.06 -4.14 -20.66
C LYS A 42 19.33 -2.72 -21.16
N TYR A 43 20.49 -2.16 -20.82
CA TYR A 43 20.88 -0.81 -21.23
C TYR A 43 21.82 -0.82 -22.43
N GLU A 44 21.91 -1.94 -23.16
CA GLU A 44 22.58 -2.08 -24.45
C GLU A 44 24.05 -1.61 -24.42
N ILE A 45 24.82 -1.99 -23.41
CA ILE A 45 26.23 -1.57 -23.26
C ILE A 45 27.04 -1.76 -24.55
N LYS A 46 26.74 -2.77 -25.35
CA LYS A 46 27.43 -3.06 -26.61
C LYS A 46 27.36 -1.89 -27.60
N LYS A 47 26.33 -1.03 -27.52
CA LYS A 47 26.22 0.18 -28.36
C LYS A 47 27.09 1.34 -27.87
N LEU A 48 27.49 1.31 -26.62
CA LEU A 48 28.22 2.39 -25.95
C LEU A 48 29.73 2.18 -25.91
N ILE A 49 30.20 0.94 -26.08
CA ILE A 49 31.60 0.58 -26.02
C ILE A 49 32.19 0.28 -27.40
N PRO A 50 33.53 0.43 -27.58
CA PRO A 50 34.20 0.04 -28.83
C PRO A 50 34.01 -1.43 -29.15
N LYS A 51 33.83 -1.77 -30.46
CA LYS A 51 33.58 -3.13 -30.94
C LYS A 51 34.69 -4.12 -30.54
N ARG A 52 35.94 -3.67 -30.35
CA ARG A 52 37.05 -4.51 -29.90
C ARG A 52 36.84 -5.12 -28.51
N HIS A 53 35.91 -4.60 -27.72
CA HIS A 53 35.57 -5.08 -26.37
C HIS A 53 34.29 -5.95 -26.35
N TYR A 54 33.71 -6.21 -27.51
CA TYR A 54 32.56 -7.09 -27.55
C TYR A 54 32.97 -8.51 -27.11
N PRO A 55 32.14 -9.16 -26.26
CA PRO A 55 32.41 -10.52 -25.83
C PRO A 55 32.59 -11.44 -27.05
N THR A 56 33.71 -12.14 -27.08
CA THR A 56 33.99 -13.24 -28.03
C THR A 56 34.29 -14.48 -27.22
N ALA A 57 33.93 -15.65 -27.75
CA ALA A 57 34.10 -16.93 -27.05
C ALA A 57 35.55 -17.23 -26.60
N GLU A 58 36.54 -16.50 -27.15
CA GLU A 58 37.96 -16.70 -26.89
C GLU A 58 38.57 -15.76 -25.86
N THR A 59 37.86 -14.73 -25.40
CA THR A 59 38.43 -13.70 -24.54
C THR A 59 38.00 -13.84 -23.08
N GLY A 60 38.59 -14.80 -22.37
CA GLY A 60 38.51 -14.88 -20.89
C GLY A 60 39.41 -13.87 -20.17
N ARG A 61 39.85 -12.79 -20.82
CA ARG A 61 40.71 -11.76 -20.20
C ARG A 61 39.88 -10.60 -19.65
N PRO A 62 40.24 -10.10 -18.46
CA PRO A 62 39.60 -8.89 -17.91
C PRO A 62 39.79 -7.70 -18.87
N ILE A 63 38.74 -6.89 -19.01
CA ILE A 63 38.77 -5.65 -19.78
C ILE A 63 39.16 -4.53 -18.83
N ASP A 64 40.36 -3.97 -19.02
CA ASP A 64 40.87 -2.81 -18.26
C ASP A 64 40.94 -1.60 -19.19
N ASP A 65 39.79 -1.17 -19.70
CA ASP A 65 39.67 0.04 -20.53
C ASP A 65 38.81 1.06 -19.81
N LYS A 66 39.38 2.26 -19.60
CA LYS A 66 38.68 3.36 -18.89
C LYS A 66 37.38 3.79 -19.56
N ILE A 67 37.22 3.58 -20.87
CA ILE A 67 35.97 3.88 -21.58
C ILE A 67 34.91 2.87 -21.14
N VAL A 68 35.24 1.58 -21.12
CA VAL A 68 34.32 0.53 -20.70
C VAL A 68 33.89 0.73 -19.24
N LEU A 69 34.83 0.97 -18.34
CA LEU A 69 34.54 1.20 -16.92
C LEU A 69 33.60 2.42 -16.73
N ARG A 70 33.86 3.51 -17.45
CA ARG A 70 33.00 4.69 -17.42
C ARG A 70 31.56 4.41 -17.90
N GLU A 71 31.42 3.64 -18.95
CA GLU A 71 30.08 3.29 -19.46
C GLU A 71 29.34 2.29 -18.54
N VAL A 72 30.06 1.40 -17.88
CA VAL A 72 29.51 0.54 -16.81
C VAL A 72 28.94 1.39 -15.67
N ASP A 73 29.73 2.35 -15.15
CA ASP A 73 29.27 3.27 -14.10
C ASP A 73 28.11 4.15 -14.57
N ARG A 74 28.11 4.57 -15.84
CA ARG A 74 27.01 5.35 -16.43
C ARG A 74 25.72 4.54 -16.48
N ILE A 75 25.78 3.28 -16.88
CA ILE A 75 24.62 2.37 -16.91
C ILE A 75 24.04 2.22 -15.51
N GLN A 76 24.87 2.01 -14.48
CA GLN A 76 24.39 1.92 -13.10
C GLN A 76 23.64 3.19 -12.67
N ARG A 77 24.17 4.37 -13.00
CA ARG A 77 23.49 5.64 -12.68
C ARG A 77 22.15 5.79 -13.41
N ILE A 78 22.07 5.37 -14.67
CA ILE A 78 20.81 5.38 -15.43
C ILE A 78 19.80 4.40 -14.79
N ALA A 79 20.21 3.17 -14.49
CA ALA A 79 19.36 2.16 -13.86
C ALA A 79 18.84 2.61 -12.48
N GLN A 80 19.70 3.28 -11.71
CA GLN A 80 19.32 3.88 -10.42
C GLN A 80 18.29 5.01 -10.61
N GLY A 81 18.47 5.86 -11.62
CA GLY A 81 17.54 6.91 -11.98
C GLY A 81 16.16 6.36 -12.36
N ASP A 82 16.11 5.37 -13.23
CA ASP A 82 14.88 4.69 -13.65
C ASP A 82 14.13 4.06 -12.48
N THR A 83 14.89 3.42 -11.57
CA THR A 83 14.33 2.83 -10.35
C THR A 83 13.73 3.90 -9.42
N LEU A 84 14.43 5.04 -9.27
CA LEU A 84 13.94 6.17 -8.49
C LEU A 84 12.66 6.77 -9.07
N GLU A 85 12.61 6.97 -10.39
CA GLU A 85 11.41 7.48 -11.07
C GLU A 85 10.23 6.53 -10.94
N LEU A 86 10.46 5.22 -11.04
CA LEU A 86 9.42 4.22 -10.79
C LEU A 86 8.88 4.32 -9.35
N ARG A 87 9.77 4.40 -8.36
CA ARG A 87 9.37 4.54 -6.95
C ARG A 87 8.59 5.83 -6.69
N LYS A 88 9.01 6.95 -7.28
CA LYS A 88 8.27 8.22 -7.19
C LYS A 88 6.85 8.11 -7.76
N ARG A 89 6.69 7.41 -8.89
CA ARG A 89 5.36 7.17 -9.48
C ARG A 89 4.50 6.30 -8.54
N LEU A 90 5.04 5.20 -8.03
CA LEU A 90 4.33 4.32 -7.10
C LEU A 90 3.93 5.06 -5.82
N LEU A 91 4.81 5.92 -5.29
CA LEU A 91 4.53 6.72 -4.11
C LEU A 91 3.32 7.63 -4.30
N LYS A 92 3.14 8.23 -5.48
CA LYS A 92 1.96 9.07 -5.77
C LYS A 92 0.64 8.31 -5.63
N PHE A 93 0.60 7.03 -5.98
CA PHE A 93 -0.59 6.19 -5.80
C PHE A 93 -0.83 5.77 -4.34
N THR A 94 0.22 5.65 -3.53
CA THR A 94 0.08 5.20 -2.14
C THR A 94 -0.23 6.35 -1.18
N MET A 95 0.25 7.56 -1.45
CA MET A 95 0.09 8.69 -0.53
C MET A 95 -1.35 9.06 -0.24
N ILE A 96 -2.24 9.00 -1.24
CA ILE A 96 -3.65 9.33 -1.04
C ILE A 96 -4.34 8.32 -0.13
N GLY A 97 -4.07 7.03 -0.34
CA GLY A 97 -4.61 5.97 0.51
C GLY A 97 -4.14 6.07 1.96
N GLU A 98 -2.86 6.42 2.18
CA GLU A 98 -2.33 6.66 3.53
C GLU A 98 -3.00 7.88 4.20
N LYS A 99 -3.20 8.99 3.47
CA LYS A 99 -3.92 10.16 3.98
C LYS A 99 -5.33 9.78 4.46
N HIS A 100 -6.08 9.04 3.65
CA HIS A 100 -7.44 8.61 3.97
C HIS A 100 -7.45 7.58 5.11
N ARG A 101 -6.49 6.65 5.12
CA ARG A 101 -6.32 5.70 6.20
C ARG A 101 -6.10 6.40 7.54
N ASP A 102 -5.20 7.37 7.59
CA ASP A 102 -4.90 8.11 8.82
C ASP A 102 -6.13 8.88 9.31
N ALA A 103 -6.94 9.45 8.43
CA ALA A 103 -8.19 10.12 8.79
C ALA A 103 -9.21 9.14 9.39
N VAL A 104 -9.46 8.00 8.71
CA VAL A 104 -10.43 6.98 9.16
C VAL A 104 -9.98 6.33 10.47
N PHE A 105 -8.72 5.90 10.56
CA PHE A 105 -8.20 5.24 11.77
C PHE A 105 -8.04 6.22 12.94
N GLY A 106 -7.75 7.50 12.67
CA GLY A 106 -7.76 8.55 13.68
C GLY A 106 -9.14 8.71 14.32
N ARG A 107 -10.20 8.84 13.51
CA ARG A 107 -11.59 8.90 14.00
C ARG A 107 -11.98 7.64 14.76
N ARG A 108 -11.71 6.47 14.19
CA ARG A 108 -11.99 5.20 14.83
C ARG A 108 -11.30 5.07 16.19
N LYS A 109 -10.04 5.47 16.28
CA LYS A 109 -9.28 5.49 17.53
C LYS A 109 -9.93 6.43 18.55
N ALA A 110 -10.29 7.65 18.17
CA ALA A 110 -10.93 8.63 19.05
C ALA A 110 -12.24 8.07 19.65
N PHE A 111 -13.07 7.39 18.85
CA PHE A 111 -14.27 6.73 19.35
C PHE A 111 -13.98 5.56 20.30
N LEU A 112 -12.94 4.78 20.04
CA LEU A 112 -12.56 3.64 20.89
C LEU A 112 -11.98 4.09 22.23
N THR A 113 -11.14 5.14 22.24
CA THR A 113 -10.48 5.65 23.44
C THR A 113 -11.36 6.58 24.26
N GLY A 114 -12.51 7.01 23.73
CA GLY A 114 -13.38 7.99 24.38
C GLY A 114 -12.84 9.43 24.31
N GLU A 115 -11.90 9.70 23.41
CA GLU A 115 -11.41 11.06 23.14
C GLU A 115 -12.46 11.89 22.36
N SER A 116 -13.39 11.21 21.69
CA SER A 116 -14.53 11.82 21.01
C SER A 116 -15.78 10.99 21.28
N ASP A 117 -16.88 11.68 21.58
CA ASP A 117 -18.19 11.06 21.70
C ASP A 117 -18.79 10.83 20.30
N VAL A 118 -19.69 9.85 20.22
CA VAL A 118 -20.44 9.56 19.01
C VAL A 118 -21.84 10.15 19.17
N ASP A 119 -22.03 11.33 18.58
CA ASP A 119 -23.28 12.12 18.75
C ASP A 119 -24.09 12.24 17.46
N ILE A 120 -23.84 11.36 16.47
CA ILE A 120 -24.48 11.45 15.16
C ILE A 120 -26.00 11.34 15.29
N TRP A 121 -26.50 10.39 16.07
CA TRP A 121 -27.94 10.23 16.27
C TRP A 121 -28.57 11.42 16.98
N GLN A 122 -27.87 12.01 17.97
CA GLN A 122 -28.32 13.20 18.67
C GLN A 122 -28.36 14.42 17.77
N ASN A 123 -27.34 14.61 16.95
CA ASN A 123 -27.16 15.80 16.14
C ASN A 123 -28.00 15.77 14.85
N GLU A 124 -27.98 14.66 14.13
CA GLU A 124 -28.59 14.54 12.79
C GLU A 124 -30.01 13.96 12.84
N PHE A 125 -30.34 13.15 13.87
CA PHE A 125 -31.61 12.41 13.99
C PHE A 125 -32.26 12.57 15.37
N ALA A 126 -32.32 13.79 15.91
CA ALA A 126 -32.70 14.10 17.29
C ALA A 126 -34.06 13.54 17.71
N ASN A 127 -35.07 13.55 16.83
CA ASN A 127 -36.42 13.04 17.12
C ASN A 127 -36.43 11.52 17.29
N ASP A 128 -35.77 10.82 16.38
CA ASP A 128 -35.67 9.37 16.38
C ASP A 128 -34.80 8.90 17.54
N TYR A 129 -33.72 9.59 17.80
CA TYR A 129 -32.88 9.35 18.98
C TYR A 129 -33.67 9.49 20.29
N SER A 130 -34.44 10.57 20.44
CA SER A 130 -35.27 10.76 21.63
C SER A 130 -36.29 9.64 21.84
N THR A 131 -36.87 9.14 20.75
CA THR A 131 -37.80 8.00 20.76
C THR A 131 -37.08 6.71 21.16
N ALA A 132 -35.88 6.47 20.62
CA ALA A 132 -35.09 5.32 20.98
C ALA A 132 -34.66 5.35 22.47
N VAL A 133 -34.26 6.51 22.96
CA VAL A 133 -33.92 6.71 24.39
C VAL A 133 -35.10 6.43 25.29
N GLN A 134 -36.30 6.90 24.93
CA GLN A 134 -37.53 6.62 25.72
C GLN A 134 -37.87 5.12 25.73
N LYS A 135 -37.61 4.42 24.63
CA LYS A 135 -37.91 2.98 24.49
C LYS A 135 -36.89 2.08 25.18
N PHE A 136 -35.61 2.37 25.08
CA PHE A 136 -34.51 1.47 25.45
C PHE A 136 -33.60 1.99 26.57
N GLY A 137 -33.64 3.28 26.86
CA GLY A 137 -32.76 3.95 27.84
C GLY A 137 -31.50 4.53 27.20
N GLU A 138 -31.06 5.68 27.68
CA GLU A 138 -29.97 6.47 27.09
C GLU A 138 -28.63 5.75 27.05
N ASP A 139 -28.21 5.14 28.15
CA ASP A 139 -26.92 4.45 28.24
C ASP A 139 -26.80 3.32 27.21
N LYS A 140 -27.90 2.57 27.02
CA LYS A 140 -27.92 1.45 26.07
C LYS A 140 -27.90 1.93 24.63
N VAL A 141 -28.64 3.00 24.32
CA VAL A 141 -28.69 3.58 22.96
C VAL A 141 -27.32 4.16 22.60
N ASN A 142 -26.66 4.88 23.52
CA ASN A 142 -25.32 5.42 23.29
C ASN A 142 -24.26 4.32 23.13
N ALA A 143 -24.31 3.28 23.96
CA ALA A 143 -23.41 2.13 23.79
C ALA A 143 -23.62 1.43 22.45
N LEU A 144 -24.87 1.29 22.01
CA LEU A 144 -25.19 0.72 20.70
C LEU A 144 -24.72 1.61 19.57
N GLN A 145 -24.97 2.92 19.62
CA GLN A 145 -24.51 3.90 18.63
C GLN A 145 -23.00 3.79 18.40
N LYS A 146 -22.22 3.68 19.48
CA LYS A 146 -20.77 3.53 19.42
C LYS A 146 -20.35 2.24 18.70
N ARG A 147 -21.06 1.14 18.90
CA ARG A 147 -20.80 -0.12 18.20
C ARG A 147 -21.18 -0.04 16.72
N VAL A 148 -22.32 0.58 16.41
CA VAL A 148 -22.82 0.76 15.04
C VAL A 148 -21.87 1.63 14.22
N ILE A 149 -21.41 2.78 14.74
CA ILE A 149 -20.50 3.65 13.98
C ILE A 149 -19.17 2.96 13.68
N LEU A 150 -18.64 2.17 14.60
CA LEU A 150 -17.41 1.42 14.38
C LEU A 150 -17.58 0.36 13.27
N GLN A 151 -18.74 -0.27 13.19
CA GLN A 151 -19.07 -1.20 12.12
C GLN A 151 -19.22 -0.46 10.78
N VAL A 152 -19.99 0.61 10.73
CA VAL A 152 -20.24 1.41 9.53
C VAL A 152 -18.92 1.94 8.96
N ILE A 153 -18.04 2.46 9.81
CA ILE A 153 -16.69 2.90 9.39
C ILE A 153 -15.90 1.74 8.76
N ASN A 154 -15.97 0.54 9.34
CA ASN A 154 -15.25 -0.61 8.79
C ASN A 154 -15.83 -1.04 7.44
N GLU A 155 -17.16 -1.05 7.27
CA GLU A 155 -17.83 -1.39 6.02
C GLU A 155 -17.40 -0.42 4.91
N TYR A 156 -17.52 0.88 5.12
CA TYR A 156 -17.11 1.89 4.13
C TYR A 156 -15.60 1.90 3.85
N TRP A 157 -14.77 1.62 4.85
CA TRP A 157 -13.34 1.49 4.62
C TRP A 157 -13.01 0.29 3.75
N SER A 158 -13.72 -0.84 3.93
CA SER A 158 -13.58 -2.01 3.06
C SER A 158 -13.98 -1.68 1.62
N ASP A 159 -15.14 -1.03 1.44
CA ASP A 159 -15.62 -0.62 0.12
C ASP A 159 -14.65 0.37 -0.57
N TYR A 160 -14.06 1.29 0.20
CA TYR A 160 -13.01 2.18 -0.29
C TYR A 160 -11.79 1.42 -0.78
N LEU A 161 -11.31 0.43 -0.04
CA LEU A 161 -10.16 -0.38 -0.43
C LEU A 161 -10.45 -1.20 -1.69
N ASP A 162 -11.61 -1.79 -1.79
CA ASP A 162 -12.05 -2.55 -2.96
C ASP A 162 -12.16 -1.63 -4.19
N TYR A 163 -12.79 -0.47 -4.04
CA TYR A 163 -12.91 0.53 -5.09
C TYR A 163 -11.54 1.02 -5.58
N THR A 164 -10.64 1.37 -4.67
CA THR A 164 -9.31 1.87 -5.04
C THR A 164 -8.43 0.79 -5.68
N SER A 165 -8.63 -0.47 -5.31
CA SER A 165 -7.99 -1.61 -5.96
C SER A 165 -8.47 -1.76 -7.40
N TYR A 166 -9.79 -1.77 -7.61
CA TYR A 166 -10.38 -1.81 -8.95
C TYR A 166 -9.95 -0.61 -9.82
N LEU A 167 -9.96 0.60 -9.25
CA LEU A 167 -9.54 1.81 -9.97
C LEU A 167 -8.07 1.71 -10.42
N ARG A 168 -7.19 1.15 -9.59
CA ARG A 168 -5.76 0.99 -9.89
C ARG A 168 -5.53 0.11 -11.12
N ASP A 169 -6.32 -0.93 -11.29
CA ASP A 169 -6.19 -1.86 -12.41
C ASP A 169 -6.51 -1.19 -13.75
N GLY A 170 -7.48 -0.27 -13.78
CA GLY A 170 -7.94 0.41 -15.00
C GLY A 170 -7.34 1.78 -15.27
N ILE A 171 -6.75 2.44 -14.28
CA ILE A 171 -6.37 3.87 -14.36
C ILE A 171 -5.32 4.17 -15.46
N HIS A 172 -4.51 3.19 -15.85
CA HIS A 172 -3.51 3.34 -16.90
C HIS A 172 -4.13 3.71 -18.25
N LEU A 173 -5.39 3.36 -18.49
CA LEU A 173 -6.14 3.67 -19.73
C LEU A 173 -6.41 5.18 -19.89
N THR A 174 -6.37 5.96 -18.82
CA THR A 174 -6.57 7.42 -18.87
C THR A 174 -5.51 8.13 -19.71
N ARG A 175 -4.35 7.49 -19.92
CA ARG A 175 -3.31 7.98 -20.86
C ARG A 175 -3.81 8.14 -22.29
N ILE A 176 -4.73 7.29 -22.73
CA ILE A 176 -5.32 7.37 -24.07
C ILE A 176 -6.03 8.69 -24.26
N GLY A 177 -6.65 9.24 -23.20
CA GLY A 177 -7.28 10.55 -23.14
C GLY A 177 -6.31 11.71 -22.82
N GLY A 178 -5.00 11.48 -22.81
CA GLY A 178 -3.98 12.51 -22.52
C GLY A 178 -3.87 12.91 -21.05
N LYS A 179 -4.52 12.22 -20.15
CA LYS A 179 -4.51 12.50 -18.71
C LYS A 179 -3.37 11.77 -18.00
N ASN A 180 -2.91 12.33 -16.88
CA ASN A 180 -1.93 11.68 -16.03
C ASN A 180 -2.62 10.65 -15.12
N PRO A 181 -2.33 9.34 -15.21
CA PRO A 181 -3.00 8.33 -14.41
C PRO A 181 -2.90 8.53 -12.89
N ALA A 182 -1.78 9.04 -12.39
CA ALA A 182 -1.61 9.25 -10.96
C ALA A 182 -2.46 10.41 -10.44
N ASP A 183 -2.59 11.48 -11.23
CA ASP A 183 -3.38 12.64 -10.84
C ASP A 183 -4.89 12.30 -10.91
N GLU A 184 -5.34 11.61 -11.97
CA GLU A 184 -6.73 11.12 -12.07
C GLU A 184 -7.08 10.13 -10.95
N TYR A 185 -6.15 9.21 -10.62
CA TYR A 185 -6.35 8.30 -9.50
C TYR A 185 -6.59 9.06 -8.19
N ASN A 186 -5.74 10.06 -7.90
CA ASN A 186 -5.86 10.84 -6.68
C ASN A 186 -7.19 11.63 -6.63
N ILE A 187 -7.60 12.25 -7.74
CA ILE A 187 -8.87 12.98 -7.83
C ILE A 187 -10.03 12.03 -7.56
N THR A 188 -10.09 10.90 -8.25
CA THR A 188 -11.18 9.94 -8.12
C THR A 188 -11.24 9.32 -6.71
N CYS A 189 -10.08 9.04 -6.09
CA CYS A 189 -10.02 8.58 -4.70
C CYS A 189 -10.54 9.62 -3.71
N GLU A 190 -10.19 10.91 -3.90
CA GLU A 190 -10.66 12.01 -3.07
C GLU A 190 -12.18 12.22 -3.20
N GLU A 191 -12.71 12.17 -4.43
CA GLU A 191 -14.16 12.28 -4.70
C GLU A 191 -14.92 11.16 -4.00
N PHE A 192 -14.47 9.92 -4.14
CA PHE A 192 -15.09 8.78 -3.47
C PHE A 192 -15.02 8.93 -1.93
N PHE A 193 -13.86 9.30 -1.40
CA PHE A 193 -13.67 9.46 0.04
C PHE A 193 -14.53 10.59 0.62
N SER A 194 -14.67 11.70 -0.09
CA SER A 194 -15.52 12.81 0.35
C SER A 194 -17.00 12.41 0.44
N GLY A 195 -17.48 11.55 -0.47
CA GLY A 195 -18.84 11.03 -0.41
C GLY A 195 -19.11 10.06 0.74
N MET A 196 -18.06 9.45 1.32
CA MET A 196 -18.22 8.50 2.42
C MET A 196 -18.81 9.14 3.69
N GLU A 197 -18.51 10.39 3.98
CA GLU A 197 -19.01 11.05 5.20
C GLU A 197 -20.53 11.17 5.18
N GLU A 198 -21.12 11.58 4.08
CA GLU A 198 -22.59 11.64 3.89
C GLU A 198 -23.20 10.24 4.00
N GLN A 199 -22.61 9.26 3.33
CA GLN A 199 -23.07 7.88 3.36
C GLN A 199 -23.03 7.27 4.76
N VAL A 200 -21.99 7.59 5.56
CA VAL A 200 -21.92 7.16 6.97
C VAL A 200 -23.09 7.73 7.77
N ILE A 201 -23.42 9.02 7.60
CA ILE A 201 -24.54 9.65 8.29
C ILE A 201 -25.85 9.00 7.88
N ASP A 202 -26.09 8.82 6.59
CA ASP A 202 -27.30 8.19 6.06
C ASP A 202 -27.48 6.78 6.61
N THR A 203 -26.42 5.96 6.57
CA THR A 203 -26.44 4.60 7.12
C THR A 203 -26.68 4.58 8.62
N MET A 204 -26.10 5.53 9.38
CA MET A 204 -26.39 5.66 10.79
C MET A 204 -27.89 5.96 11.04
N GLY A 205 -28.53 6.79 10.20
CA GLY A 205 -29.97 7.03 10.21
C GLY A 205 -30.79 5.77 9.93
N GLU A 206 -30.46 5.01 8.90
CA GLU A 206 -31.11 3.73 8.56
C GLU A 206 -31.01 2.71 9.70
N ARG A 207 -29.85 2.61 10.34
CA ARG A 207 -29.63 1.74 11.50
C ARG A 207 -30.49 2.18 12.69
N LEU A 208 -30.66 3.50 12.93
CA LEU A 208 -31.55 4.02 13.95
C LEU A 208 -33.03 3.70 13.67
N GLN A 209 -33.47 3.84 12.42
CA GLN A 209 -34.83 3.45 12.01
C GLN A 209 -35.07 1.96 12.21
N THR A 210 -34.09 1.14 11.87
CA THR A 210 -34.13 -0.32 12.12
C THR A 210 -34.28 -0.61 13.61
N LEU A 211 -33.55 0.09 14.48
CA LEU A 211 -33.64 -0.04 15.93
C LEU A 211 -35.04 0.32 16.45
N LEU A 212 -35.64 1.39 15.95
CA LEU A 212 -36.98 1.83 16.37
C LEU A 212 -38.07 0.80 16.05
N GLY A 213 -37.88 0.01 14.97
CA GLY A 213 -38.78 -1.07 14.57
C GLY A 213 -38.71 -2.32 15.44
N LEU A 214 -37.71 -2.45 16.32
CA LEU A 214 -37.52 -3.63 17.18
C LEU A 214 -38.17 -3.46 18.54
N ASP A 215 -38.69 -4.53 19.10
CA ASP A 215 -39.25 -4.52 20.45
C ASP A 215 -38.18 -4.74 21.52
N ASN A 216 -37.09 -5.43 21.19
CA ASN A 216 -35.99 -5.70 22.10
C ASN A 216 -34.65 -5.28 21.46
N LEU A 217 -33.79 -4.67 22.26
CA LEU A 217 -32.45 -4.24 21.82
C LEU A 217 -31.56 -5.41 21.43
N ASP A 218 -31.76 -6.58 22.06
CA ASP A 218 -30.97 -7.79 21.78
C ASP A 218 -31.24 -8.36 20.37
N ASP A 219 -32.37 -8.00 19.74
CA ASP A 219 -32.70 -8.38 18.38
C ASP A 219 -31.99 -7.53 17.33
N PHE A 220 -31.30 -6.46 17.76
CA PHE A 220 -30.51 -5.64 16.86
C PHE A 220 -29.23 -6.34 16.44
N VAL A 221 -29.25 -6.89 15.24
CA VAL A 221 -28.11 -7.62 14.68
C VAL A 221 -27.04 -6.60 14.21
N ILE A 222 -25.96 -6.53 14.94
CA ILE A 222 -24.72 -5.96 14.44
C ILE A 222 -24.00 -7.09 13.72
N ASN A 223 -23.83 -7.02 12.43
CA ASN A 223 -23.03 -7.97 11.67
C ASN A 223 -21.57 -7.85 12.13
N ALA A 224 -21.26 -8.46 13.27
CA ALA A 224 -19.88 -8.70 13.63
C ALA A 224 -19.33 -9.76 12.66
N PRO A 225 -18.10 -9.63 12.16
CA PRO A 225 -17.50 -10.71 11.40
C PRO A 225 -17.49 -11.97 12.29
N THR A 226 -18.42 -12.88 11.97
CA THR A 226 -18.60 -14.15 12.72
C THR A 226 -17.62 -15.21 12.26
N GLU A 227 -16.80 -14.89 11.24
CA GLU A 227 -15.88 -15.85 10.67
C GLU A 227 -14.46 -15.61 11.17
N LEU A 228 -13.89 -16.68 11.69
CA LEU A 228 -12.46 -16.79 11.97
C LEU A 228 -11.67 -16.54 10.69
N TRP A 229 -10.67 -15.65 10.76
CA TRP A 229 -9.76 -15.40 9.66
C TRP A 229 -9.03 -16.68 9.31
N THR A 230 -9.22 -17.16 8.10
CA THR A 230 -8.43 -18.25 7.54
C THR A 230 -7.26 -17.64 6.76
N TYR A 231 -6.04 -17.92 7.21
CA TYR A 231 -4.83 -17.56 6.45
C TYR A 231 -4.44 -18.75 5.60
N THR A 232 -4.27 -18.51 4.31
CA THR A 232 -3.63 -19.48 3.42
C THR A 232 -2.15 -19.19 3.40
N LEU A 233 -1.34 -20.04 4.02
CA LEU A 233 0.12 -19.98 3.89
C LEU A 233 0.55 -20.89 2.76
N TYR A 234 1.20 -20.30 1.74
CA TYR A 234 1.87 -21.06 0.69
C TYR A 234 3.30 -21.39 1.14
N GLU A 235 3.52 -22.61 1.59
CA GLU A 235 4.86 -23.17 1.76
C GLU A 235 5.03 -24.34 0.78
N GLY A 236 5.93 -24.16 -0.22
CA GLY A 236 6.41 -25.27 -1.03
C GLY A 236 5.38 -25.97 -1.91
N GLY A 237 4.29 -25.30 -2.30
CA GLY A 237 3.29 -25.85 -3.23
C GLY A 237 2.19 -26.69 -2.59
N GLU A 238 2.13 -26.76 -1.28
CA GLU A 238 1.01 -27.36 -0.53
C GLU A 238 0.20 -26.27 0.18
N GLU A 239 -1.11 -26.33 0.04
CA GLU A 239 -2.06 -25.41 0.67
C GLU A 239 -2.32 -25.85 2.11
N LEU A 240 -1.76 -25.13 3.08
CA LEU A 240 -2.02 -25.36 4.51
C LEU A 240 -3.11 -24.40 5.00
N LEU A 241 -4.29 -24.95 5.23
CA LEU A 241 -5.40 -24.26 5.89
C LEU A 241 -5.19 -24.28 7.41
N ILE A 242 -4.77 -23.14 7.98
CA ILE A 242 -4.72 -22.99 9.44
C ILE A 242 -6.02 -22.32 9.89
N LYS A 243 -6.88 -23.04 10.60
CA LYS A 243 -8.01 -22.46 11.34
C LYS A 243 -7.46 -21.85 12.61
N GLY A 244 -7.51 -20.52 12.73
CA GLY A 244 -7.20 -19.81 13.97
C GLY A 244 -8.22 -20.17 15.07
N LEU A 245 -7.71 -20.42 16.26
CA LEU A 245 -8.48 -20.58 17.49
C LEU A 245 -8.94 -19.23 18.02
#